data_2183d8c296f446b50f54917f65f64aa9
#
_entry.id   2183d8c296f446b50f54917f65f64aa9
#
_cell.length_a   1.000
_cell.length_b   1.000
_cell.length_c   1.000
_cell.angle_alpha   90.00
_cell.angle_beta   90.00
_cell.angle_gamma   90.00
#
_symmetry.space_group_name_H-M   'P 1'
#
loop_
_entity.id
_entity.type
_entity.pdbx_description
1 polymer ?
#
loop_
_entity_poly.entity_id
_entity_poly.type
_entity_poly.pdbx_seq_one_letter_code
_entity_poly.pdbx_strand_id
1 'polypeptide(L)'
;MPFCENCGFEYLEGNRFCSSCGHRIDAEPITSTENQTSLEEKILWEGKPSGFKARLKGSANLNATTFVLTNLRLIIRTGLLSKKEEQIELIRIKDLELIQGLKDRTLGVGDIRIISTDQDDPEITLAGIKNPGEVKDIIWKAVREERVRHVRYISNA
;
A
#
# COMPACT_ATOMS: atom_id res chain seq x y z
N MET A 1 47.29 -9.81 -14.04
CA MET A 1 46.81 -9.70 -12.67
C MET A 1 46.41 -8.26 -12.39
N PRO A 2 45.21 -7.99 -12.01
CA PRO A 2 44.76 -6.62 -11.71
C PRO A 2 45.31 -6.12 -10.37
N PHE A 3 45.44 -4.79 -10.25
CA PHE A 3 45.93 -4.11 -9.05
C PHE A 3 44.81 -3.35 -8.35
N CYS A 4 44.82 -3.35 -7.04
CA CYS A 4 43.87 -2.60 -6.24
C CYS A 4 44.05 -1.09 -6.42
N GLU A 5 43.01 -0.37 -6.85
CA GLU A 5 43.05 1.08 -7.09
C GLU A 5 43.34 1.90 -5.82
N ASN A 6 43.03 1.35 -4.64
CA ASN A 6 43.24 2.04 -3.38
C ASN A 6 44.65 1.87 -2.78
N CYS A 7 45.28 0.69 -2.93
CA CYS A 7 46.58 0.43 -2.29
C CYS A 7 47.65 -0.14 -3.23
N GLY A 8 47.34 -0.37 -4.51
CA GLY A 8 48.24 -0.89 -5.48
C GLY A 8 48.65 -2.38 -5.33
N PHE A 9 48.03 -3.09 -4.39
CA PHE A 9 48.31 -4.50 -4.16
C PHE A 9 47.73 -5.38 -5.28
N GLU A 10 48.49 -6.33 -5.76
CA GLU A 10 48.12 -7.27 -6.81
C GLU A 10 47.15 -8.33 -6.22
N TYR A 11 46.04 -8.59 -6.92
CA TYR A 11 45.05 -9.56 -6.46
C TYR A 11 44.65 -10.55 -7.55
N LEU A 12 44.17 -11.73 -7.16
CA LEU A 12 43.69 -12.75 -8.06
C LEU A 12 42.25 -12.42 -8.54
N GLU A 13 42.01 -12.65 -9.84
CA GLU A 13 40.68 -12.51 -10.42
C GLU A 13 39.67 -13.40 -9.67
N GLY A 14 38.55 -12.80 -9.23
CA GLY A 14 37.49 -13.46 -8.43
C GLY A 14 37.45 -13.05 -6.98
N ASN A 15 38.41 -12.27 -6.49
CA ASN A 15 38.33 -11.71 -5.13
C ASN A 15 37.45 -10.47 -5.10
N ARG A 16 36.47 -10.44 -4.21
CA ARG A 16 35.56 -9.30 -4.02
C ARG A 16 36.17 -8.15 -3.21
N PHE A 17 37.19 -8.45 -2.43
CA PHE A 17 37.87 -7.48 -1.57
C PHE A 17 39.36 -7.64 -1.69
N CYS A 18 40.09 -6.53 -1.62
CA CYS A 18 41.53 -6.54 -1.54
C CYS A 18 42.00 -7.19 -0.24
N SER A 19 42.82 -8.22 -0.33
CA SER A 19 43.37 -8.93 0.82
C SER A 19 44.35 -8.10 1.65
N SER A 20 44.85 -7.00 1.11
CA SER A 20 45.79 -6.10 1.79
C SER A 20 45.10 -4.95 2.54
N CYS A 21 44.11 -4.26 1.91
CA CYS A 21 43.50 -3.08 2.47
C CYS A 21 41.99 -3.19 2.69
N GLY A 22 41.35 -4.33 2.34
CA GLY A 22 39.94 -4.53 2.46
C GLY A 22 39.04 -3.72 1.48
N HIS A 23 39.66 -2.97 0.55
CA HIS A 23 38.94 -2.22 -0.45
C HIS A 23 38.14 -3.17 -1.36
N ARG A 24 36.93 -2.83 -1.67
CA ARG A 24 36.05 -3.60 -2.57
C ARG A 24 36.55 -3.45 -4.01
N ILE A 25 36.81 -4.57 -4.66
CA ILE A 25 37.44 -4.62 -6.01
C ILE A 25 36.36 -4.70 -7.09
N ASP A 26 35.18 -5.25 -6.78
CA ASP A 26 34.06 -5.35 -7.71
C ASP A 26 33.35 -4.01 -7.83
N ALA A 27 33.85 -3.14 -8.69
CA ALA A 27 33.15 -1.97 -9.19
C ALA A 27 32.23 -2.36 -10.37
N GLU A 28 31.49 -3.43 -10.27
CA GLU A 28 30.27 -3.50 -11.07
C GLU A 28 29.26 -2.58 -10.39
N PRO A 29 28.62 -1.63 -11.12
CA PRO A 29 27.52 -0.89 -10.54
C PRO A 29 26.52 -1.93 -10.12
N ILE A 30 26.24 -2.00 -8.81
CA ILE A 30 25.10 -2.75 -8.30
C ILE A 30 23.90 -2.09 -8.97
N THR A 31 23.51 -2.58 -10.13
CA THR A 31 22.12 -2.55 -10.55
C THR A 31 21.42 -3.37 -9.47
N SER A 32 21.04 -2.67 -8.42
CA SER A 32 20.18 -3.17 -7.36
C SER A 32 18.77 -3.33 -7.93
N THR A 33 18.67 -4.28 -8.86
CA THR A 33 17.43 -4.80 -9.37
C THR A 33 17.38 -6.23 -8.84
N GLU A 34 16.44 -6.47 -7.96
CA GLU A 34 16.07 -7.77 -7.38
C GLU A 34 16.52 -8.06 -5.94
N ASN A 35 16.20 -7.19 -4.98
CA ASN A 35 15.79 -7.63 -3.63
C ASN A 35 15.33 -6.48 -2.70
N GLN A 36 15.01 -5.29 -3.24
CA GLN A 36 14.32 -4.27 -2.46
C GLN A 36 12.83 -4.16 -2.85
N THR A 37 12.22 -5.26 -3.29
CA THR A 37 10.83 -5.28 -3.76
C THR A 37 9.80 -5.34 -2.62
N SER A 38 10.18 -5.16 -1.38
CA SER A 38 9.24 -5.35 -0.28
C SER A 38 8.76 -4.09 0.44
N LEU A 39 9.32 -2.90 0.14
CA LEU A 39 8.96 -1.68 0.89
C LEU A 39 8.49 -0.50 0.02
N GLU A 40 8.48 -0.62 -1.30
CA GLU A 40 7.90 0.43 -2.13
C GLU A 40 6.38 0.42 -2.02
N GLU A 41 5.83 1.50 -1.47
CA GLU A 41 4.40 1.71 -1.40
C GLU A 41 3.86 2.08 -2.77
N LYS A 42 2.98 1.23 -3.32
CA LYS A 42 2.35 1.41 -4.63
C LYS A 42 0.86 1.67 -4.47
N ILE A 43 0.34 2.67 -5.17
CA ILE A 43 -1.08 2.92 -5.24
C ILE A 43 -1.72 1.85 -6.15
N LEU A 44 -2.69 1.11 -5.59
CA LEU A 44 -3.44 0.08 -6.29
C LEU A 44 -4.77 0.60 -6.80
N TRP A 45 -5.38 1.52 -6.08
CA TRP A 45 -6.65 2.14 -6.43
C TRP A 45 -6.82 3.49 -5.73
N GLU A 46 -7.46 4.42 -6.42
CA GLU A 46 -7.86 5.71 -5.88
C GLU A 46 -9.32 5.98 -6.26
N GLY A 47 -10.11 6.51 -5.32
CA GLY A 47 -11.50 6.82 -5.53
C GLY A 47 -12.00 7.99 -4.71
N LYS A 48 -13.14 8.51 -5.14
CA LYS A 48 -13.87 9.58 -4.44
C LYS A 48 -15.32 9.14 -4.25
N PRO A 49 -16.00 9.61 -3.19
CA PRO A 49 -17.42 9.37 -3.02
C PRO A 49 -18.20 9.84 -4.25
N SER A 50 -18.99 8.95 -4.83
CA SER A 50 -19.92 9.26 -5.91
C SER A 50 -21.32 8.82 -5.51
N GLY A 51 -22.33 9.61 -5.86
CA GLY A 51 -23.71 9.27 -5.60
C GLY A 51 -24.51 10.38 -4.94
N PHE A 52 -25.82 10.25 -5.06
CA PHE A 52 -26.79 11.27 -4.64
C PHE A 52 -26.83 11.44 -3.09
N LYS A 53 -26.57 10.40 -2.33
CA LYS A 53 -26.53 10.45 -0.86
C LYS A 53 -25.36 11.30 -0.33
N ALA A 54 -24.24 11.33 -1.03
CA ALA A 54 -23.13 12.18 -0.69
C ALA A 54 -23.46 13.68 -0.83
N ARG A 55 -24.38 14.02 -1.75
CA ARG A 55 -24.85 15.39 -1.96
C ARG A 55 -25.97 15.83 -1.00
N LEU A 56 -26.85 14.89 -0.59
CA LEU A 56 -28.03 15.21 0.24
C LEU A 56 -27.75 15.34 1.72
N LYS A 57 -26.70 14.73 2.26
CA LYS A 57 -26.38 14.78 3.69
C LYS A 57 -25.80 16.10 4.17
N GLY A 58 -25.74 17.12 3.31
CA GLY A 58 -25.32 18.47 3.72
C GLY A 58 -23.89 18.57 4.30
N SER A 59 -23.16 17.47 4.27
CA SER A 59 -21.80 17.42 4.77
C SER A 59 -20.90 17.91 3.65
N ALA A 60 -20.53 19.19 3.72
CA ALA A 60 -19.55 19.80 2.83
C ALA A 60 -18.22 19.01 2.75
N ASN A 61 -18.01 18.14 3.71
CA ASN A 61 -16.81 17.29 3.84
C ASN A 61 -16.76 16.10 2.88
N LEU A 62 -17.91 15.56 2.42
CA LEU A 62 -17.94 14.41 1.52
C LEU A 62 -17.40 14.72 0.11
N ASN A 63 -17.54 15.99 -0.34
CA ASN A 63 -16.99 16.42 -1.62
C ASN A 63 -15.46 16.54 -1.63
N ALA A 64 -14.83 16.52 -0.49
CA ALA A 64 -13.38 16.63 -0.31
C ALA A 64 -12.75 15.33 0.20
N THR A 65 -13.51 14.23 0.20
CA THR A 65 -12.99 12.92 0.62
C THR A 65 -12.31 12.23 -0.57
N THR A 66 -11.14 11.69 -0.33
CA THR A 66 -10.42 10.84 -1.28
C THR A 66 -9.98 9.56 -0.57
N PHE A 67 -10.20 8.44 -1.22
CA PHE A 67 -9.76 7.13 -0.77
C PHE A 67 -8.57 6.69 -1.59
N VAL A 68 -7.49 6.27 -0.97
CA VAL A 68 -6.30 5.75 -1.64
C VAL A 68 -5.95 4.41 -1.04
N LEU A 69 -5.97 3.38 -1.87
CA LEU A 69 -5.52 2.04 -1.51
C LEU A 69 -4.11 1.83 -2.02
N THR A 70 -3.22 1.48 -1.13
CA THR A 70 -1.87 1.06 -1.47
C THR A 70 -1.69 -0.44 -1.23
N ASN A 71 -0.52 -0.96 -1.53
CA ASN A 71 -0.15 -2.34 -1.20
C ASN A 71 0.12 -2.59 0.29
N LEU A 72 0.10 -1.53 1.14
CA LEU A 72 0.38 -1.61 2.58
C LEU A 72 -0.79 -1.15 3.43
N ARG A 73 -1.51 -0.11 3.00
CA ARG A 73 -2.55 0.56 3.78
C ARG A 73 -3.65 1.15 2.92
N LEU A 74 -4.78 1.41 3.55
CA LEU A 74 -5.85 2.23 3.02
C LEU A 74 -5.80 3.59 3.70
N ILE A 75 -5.82 4.66 2.91
CA ILE A 75 -5.72 6.05 3.36
C ILE A 75 -7.02 6.76 3.00
N ILE A 76 -7.62 7.46 3.96
CA ILE A 76 -8.82 8.25 3.81
C ILE A 76 -8.46 9.70 4.09
N ARG A 77 -8.53 10.53 3.07
CA ARG A 77 -8.26 11.97 3.19
C ARG A 77 -9.57 12.73 3.12
N THR A 78 -9.87 13.52 4.14
CA THR A 78 -11.07 14.34 4.20
C THR A 78 -10.73 15.81 4.45
N GLY A 79 -11.51 16.72 3.86
CA GLY A 79 -11.48 18.16 4.11
C GLY A 79 -10.81 18.97 3.02
N LEU A 80 -11.35 20.22 2.82
CA LEU A 80 -10.84 21.23 1.90
C LEU A 80 -9.87 22.21 2.59
N LEU A 81 -10.27 22.74 3.73
CA LEU A 81 -9.50 23.74 4.49
C LEU A 81 -8.70 23.10 5.65
N SER A 82 -9.29 22.11 6.30
CA SER A 82 -8.64 21.31 7.32
C SER A 82 -8.53 19.88 6.83
N LYS A 83 -7.34 19.44 6.55
CA LYS A 83 -7.09 18.08 6.05
C LYS A 83 -7.01 17.13 7.23
N LYS A 84 -7.91 16.15 7.26
CA LYS A 84 -7.84 14.98 8.16
C LYS A 84 -7.44 13.79 7.31
N GLU A 85 -6.44 13.06 7.75
CA GLU A 85 -6.00 11.80 7.13
C GLU A 85 -6.15 10.68 8.16
N GLU A 86 -6.91 9.67 7.78
CA GLU A 86 -7.06 8.42 8.53
C GLU A 86 -6.43 7.32 7.69
N GLN A 87 -5.74 6.40 8.32
CA GLN A 87 -5.12 5.28 7.62
C GLN A 87 -5.28 3.99 8.41
N ILE A 88 -5.47 2.90 7.68
CA ILE A 88 -5.53 1.56 8.23
C ILE A 88 -4.58 0.63 7.47
N GLU A 89 -3.74 -0.07 8.18
CA GLU A 89 -2.84 -1.09 7.61
C GLU A 89 -3.66 -2.29 7.11
N LEU A 90 -3.35 -2.79 5.91
CA LEU A 90 -4.09 -3.90 5.30
C LEU A 90 -4.06 -5.16 6.16
N ILE A 91 -2.97 -5.38 6.91
CA ILE A 91 -2.84 -6.52 7.81
C ILE A 91 -3.88 -6.51 8.95
N ARG A 92 -4.39 -5.33 9.31
CA ARG A 92 -5.40 -5.15 10.37
C ARG A 92 -6.83 -5.31 9.87
N ILE A 93 -7.06 -5.33 8.56
CA ILE A 93 -8.42 -5.54 8.00
C ILE A 93 -8.83 -6.98 8.25
N LYS A 94 -9.93 -7.15 8.97
CA LYS A 94 -10.49 -8.46 9.33
C LYS A 94 -11.52 -8.93 8.31
N ASP A 95 -12.44 -8.03 7.93
CA ASP A 95 -13.52 -8.35 6.99
C ASP A 95 -13.96 -7.12 6.17
N LEU A 96 -14.63 -7.38 5.04
CA LEU A 96 -15.17 -6.38 4.14
C LEU A 96 -16.64 -6.69 3.81
N GLU A 97 -17.52 -5.80 4.17
CA GLU A 97 -18.94 -5.90 3.85
C GLU A 97 -19.35 -4.93 2.75
N LEU A 98 -20.10 -5.42 1.76
CA LEU A 98 -20.70 -4.57 0.73
C LEU A 98 -22.13 -4.20 1.15
N ILE A 99 -22.42 -2.92 1.27
CA ILE A 99 -23.73 -2.38 1.59
C ILE A 99 -24.26 -1.63 0.36
N GLN A 100 -25.28 -2.18 -0.26
CA GLN A 100 -25.85 -1.64 -1.49
C GLN A 100 -27.38 -1.73 -1.48
N GLY A 101 -28.05 -0.59 -1.49
CA GLY A 101 -29.49 -0.53 -1.65
C GLY A 101 -29.94 -0.78 -3.09
N LEU A 102 -31.24 -1.04 -3.31
CA LEU A 102 -31.79 -1.26 -4.65
C LEU A 102 -31.53 -0.10 -5.62
N LYS A 103 -31.68 1.15 -5.14
CA LYS A 103 -31.41 2.35 -5.94
C LYS A 103 -29.91 2.52 -6.21
N ASP A 104 -29.07 2.22 -5.23
CA ASP A 104 -27.63 2.32 -5.34
C ASP A 104 -27.09 1.28 -6.34
N ARG A 105 -27.71 0.08 -6.36
CA ARG A 105 -27.38 -0.98 -7.31
C ARG A 105 -27.66 -0.58 -8.76
N THR A 106 -28.80 0.08 -9.01
CA THR A 106 -29.13 0.59 -10.35
C THR A 106 -28.15 1.67 -10.81
N LEU A 107 -27.62 2.48 -9.88
CA LEU A 107 -26.64 3.53 -10.14
C LEU A 107 -25.19 3.02 -10.15
N GLY A 108 -24.96 1.74 -9.87
CA GLY A 108 -23.62 1.17 -9.76
C GLY A 108 -22.79 1.73 -8.60
N VAL A 109 -23.45 2.19 -7.52
CA VAL A 109 -22.81 2.82 -6.35
C VAL A 109 -23.13 1.99 -5.11
N GLY A 110 -22.28 2.04 -4.09
CA GLY A 110 -22.55 1.40 -2.79
C GLY A 110 -21.49 1.79 -1.77
N ASP A 111 -21.68 1.30 -0.57
CA ASP A 111 -20.78 1.54 0.54
C ASP A 111 -20.01 0.26 0.86
N ILE A 112 -18.72 0.38 1.17
CA ILE A 112 -17.90 -0.74 1.62
C ILE A 112 -17.56 -0.49 3.09
N ARG A 113 -18.05 -1.38 3.96
CA ARG A 113 -17.71 -1.38 5.38
C ARG A 113 -16.49 -2.26 5.59
N ILE A 114 -15.50 -1.72 6.25
CA ILE A 114 -14.24 -2.37 6.60
C ILE A 114 -14.27 -2.63 8.08
N ILE A 115 -14.11 -3.89 8.47
CA ILE A 115 -14.01 -4.31 9.86
C ILE A 115 -12.53 -4.54 10.15
N SER A 116 -12.03 -3.87 11.18
CA SER A 116 -10.63 -3.84 11.59
C SER A 116 -10.40 -4.53 12.93
N THR A 117 -9.18 -4.93 13.18
CA THR A 117 -8.71 -5.31 14.51
C THR A 117 -8.18 -4.12 15.31
N ASP A 118 -8.23 -2.91 14.76
CA ASP A 118 -7.86 -1.70 15.46
C ASP A 118 -8.87 -1.40 16.58
N GLN A 119 -8.36 -0.97 17.75
CA GLN A 119 -9.22 -0.68 18.90
C GLN A 119 -9.82 0.73 18.82
N ASP A 120 -9.11 1.66 18.18
CA ASP A 120 -9.53 3.05 18.06
C ASP A 120 -10.56 3.23 16.95
N ASP A 121 -10.39 2.53 15.81
CA ASP A 121 -11.29 2.56 14.66
C ASP A 121 -11.65 1.15 14.18
N PRO A 122 -12.54 0.44 14.91
CA PRO A 122 -12.93 -0.93 14.60
C PRO A 122 -13.73 -1.07 13.31
N GLU A 123 -14.41 -0.01 12.87
CA GLU A 123 -15.22 0.03 11.67
C GLU A 123 -14.98 1.31 10.86
N ILE A 124 -14.64 1.16 9.59
CA ILE A 124 -14.47 2.25 8.64
C ILE A 124 -15.42 2.03 7.46
N THR A 125 -16.12 3.07 7.03
CA THR A 125 -17.03 2.99 5.88
C THR A 125 -16.55 3.86 4.72
N LEU A 126 -16.28 3.23 3.60
CA LEU A 126 -16.05 3.90 2.32
C LEU A 126 -17.40 4.16 1.66
N ALA A 127 -17.93 5.36 1.82
CA ALA A 127 -19.26 5.71 1.33
C ALA A 127 -19.27 6.11 -0.14
N GLY A 128 -20.30 5.72 -0.86
CA GLY A 128 -20.57 6.16 -2.23
C GLY A 128 -19.52 5.70 -3.25
N ILE A 129 -19.01 4.49 -3.12
CA ILE A 129 -18.04 3.92 -4.05
C ILE A 129 -18.72 3.50 -5.34
N LYS A 130 -18.13 3.90 -6.46
CA LYS A 130 -18.54 3.44 -7.79
C LYS A 130 -18.00 2.03 -8.03
N ASN A 131 -18.82 1.15 -8.60
CA ASN A 131 -18.50 -0.28 -8.80
C ASN A 131 -17.96 -0.93 -7.51
N PRO A 132 -18.69 -0.88 -6.40
CA PRO A 132 -18.15 -1.24 -5.09
C PRO A 132 -17.77 -2.73 -4.98
N GLY A 133 -18.37 -3.61 -5.80
CA GLY A 133 -17.97 -5.01 -5.88
C GLY A 133 -16.54 -5.18 -6.36
N GLU A 134 -16.18 -4.53 -7.46
CA GLU A 134 -14.82 -4.57 -8.01
C GLU A 134 -13.80 -3.98 -7.02
N VAL A 135 -14.15 -2.85 -6.41
CA VAL A 135 -13.26 -2.19 -5.43
C VAL A 135 -13.06 -3.08 -4.20
N LYS A 136 -14.11 -3.71 -3.70
CA LYS A 136 -14.03 -4.70 -2.61
C LYS A 136 -13.05 -5.83 -2.97
N ASP A 137 -13.13 -6.35 -4.20
CA ASP A 137 -12.26 -7.43 -4.65
C ASP A 137 -10.80 -6.98 -4.75
N ILE A 138 -10.54 -5.75 -5.21
CA ILE A 138 -9.19 -5.15 -5.23
C ILE A 138 -8.64 -5.02 -3.81
N ILE A 139 -9.43 -4.51 -2.87
CA ILE A 139 -9.02 -4.38 -1.46
C ILE A 139 -8.71 -5.78 -0.89
N TRP A 140 -9.59 -6.75 -1.12
CA TRP A 140 -9.43 -8.10 -0.57
C TRP A 140 -8.21 -8.82 -1.13
N LYS A 141 -7.91 -8.59 -2.41
CA LYS A 141 -6.68 -9.09 -3.04
C LYS A 141 -5.44 -8.49 -2.36
N ALA A 142 -5.41 -7.16 -2.18
CA ALA A 142 -4.32 -6.46 -1.52
C ALA A 142 -4.09 -6.96 -0.07
N VAL A 143 -5.18 -7.15 0.69
CA VAL A 143 -5.12 -7.71 2.05
C VAL A 143 -4.49 -9.10 2.08
N ARG A 144 -4.88 -9.97 1.14
CA ARG A 144 -4.33 -11.33 1.07
C ARG A 144 -2.84 -11.32 0.70
N GLU A 145 -2.44 -10.50 -0.24
CA GLU A 145 -1.06 -10.35 -0.66
C GLU A 145 -0.18 -9.83 0.49
N GLU A 146 -0.69 -8.85 1.25
CA GLU A 146 0.02 -8.32 2.41
C GLU A 146 0.16 -9.36 3.53
N ARG A 147 -0.87 -10.12 3.82
CA ARG A 147 -0.81 -11.22 4.80
C ARG A 147 0.24 -12.26 4.44
N VAL A 148 0.32 -12.66 3.17
CA VAL A 148 1.34 -13.62 2.69
C VAL A 148 2.74 -13.02 2.82
N ARG A 149 2.92 -11.75 2.49
CA ARG A 149 4.19 -11.04 2.63
C ARG A 149 4.64 -10.98 4.09
N HIS A 150 3.73 -10.64 4.98
CA HIS A 150 3.99 -10.53 6.41
C HIS A 150 4.44 -11.87 7.03
N VAL A 151 3.77 -12.97 6.67
CA VAL A 151 4.15 -14.31 7.11
C VAL A 151 5.55 -14.69 6.62
N ARG A 152 5.90 -14.40 5.37
CA ARG A 152 7.25 -14.65 4.83
C ARG A 152 8.32 -13.87 5.57
N TYR A 153 8.04 -12.62 5.90
CA TYR A 153 8.98 -11.78 6.64
C TYR A 153 9.28 -12.37 8.02
N ILE A 154 8.25 -12.80 8.77
CA ILE A 154 8.41 -13.39 10.11
C ILE A 154 9.15 -14.74 10.03
N SER A 155 8.91 -15.55 8.99
CA SER A 155 9.54 -16.85 8.83
C SER A 155 11.03 -16.80 8.46
N ASN A 156 11.52 -15.67 7.99
CA ASN A 156 12.92 -15.46 7.59
C ASN A 156 13.70 -14.60 8.61
N ALA A 157 13.05 -14.13 9.67
CA ALA A 157 13.68 -13.39 10.77
C ALA A 157 14.08 -14.31 11.91
#